data_323c5ec8578074a09a9f572f93a7220f
#
_entry.id   323c5ec8578074a09a9f572f93a7220f
#
_cell.length_a   1.000
_cell.length_b   1.000
_cell.length_c   1.000
_cell.angle_alpha   90.00
_cell.angle_beta   90.00
_cell.angle_gamma   90.00
#
_symmetry.space_group_name_H-M   'P 1'
#
loop_
_entity.id
_entity.type
_entity.pdbx_description
1 polymer ?
#
loop_
_entity_poly.entity_id
_entity_poly.type
_entity_poly.pdbx_seq_one_letter_code
_entity_poly.pdbx_strand_id
1 'polypeptide(L)'
;MTLPFTLLIDPVPADSSRAGFDDTFHEVDSSEPALRVAELSTQRGDGIFETLSVVNGHPQEVEPHINRLRNSAAICELPVPNENQWRAAIAYAVTRLPQEGELALKIVLSRGVEAGPAPTAWLHATAAPDYRGVREHGVRIVTLDRGYPRGVAERAPWLLMGAKTLSYAVNMAALREAKRRGADDTIFVTNDGFVMEGPTSSVIIHSGGVYVTPAPSGAILHGTTQQSLFEYLHAVGERVEYRDISVDELRAADAAWLVSSVRLAVQVNALDGEPFPVDEVRTRGFNSFLLARTD
;
A
#
# COMPACT_ATOMS: atom_id res chain seq x y z
N MET A 1 -12.76 19.22 13.04
CA MET A 1 -13.38 17.90 13.19
C MET A 1 -12.45 16.95 13.89
N THR A 2 -12.99 15.92 14.51
CA THR A 2 -12.20 14.95 15.29
C THR A 2 -11.89 13.71 14.46
N LEU A 3 -10.68 13.18 14.59
CA LEU A 3 -10.33 11.85 14.11
C LEU A 3 -10.62 10.80 15.20
N PRO A 4 -10.93 9.55 14.87
CA PRO A 4 -11.06 9.03 13.50
C PRO A 4 -12.36 9.49 12.81
N PHE A 5 -12.37 9.48 11.47
CA PHE A 5 -13.52 9.79 10.62
C PHE A 5 -13.91 8.58 9.77
N THR A 6 -15.18 8.25 9.68
CA THR A 6 -15.65 7.07 8.92
C THR A 6 -16.87 7.39 8.08
N LEU A 7 -16.84 6.94 6.82
CA LEU A 7 -18.01 6.85 5.94
C LEU A 7 -18.33 5.39 5.66
N LEU A 8 -19.59 5.00 5.82
CA LEU A 8 -20.13 3.80 5.17
C LEU A 8 -20.57 4.18 3.76
N ILE A 9 -20.34 3.28 2.81
CA ILE A 9 -20.62 3.46 1.40
C ILE A 9 -21.56 2.33 0.96
N ASP A 10 -22.65 2.68 0.29
CA ASP A 10 -23.56 1.75 -0.39
C ASP A 10 -23.07 1.59 -1.83
N PRO A 11 -22.35 0.50 -2.18
CA PRO A 11 -21.73 0.36 -3.50
C PRO A 11 -22.77 0.38 -4.60
N VAL A 12 -22.57 1.24 -5.59
CA VAL A 12 -23.38 1.27 -6.80
C VAL A 12 -22.71 0.50 -7.94
N PRO A 13 -23.47 -0.03 -8.93
CA PRO A 13 -22.89 -0.70 -10.09
C PRO A 13 -21.84 0.15 -10.80
N ALA A 14 -20.78 -0.48 -11.32
CA ALA A 14 -19.68 0.21 -12.00
C ALA A 14 -20.13 1.03 -13.21
N ASP A 15 -21.16 0.58 -13.89
CA ASP A 15 -21.75 1.20 -15.08
C ASP A 15 -22.88 2.21 -14.78
N SER A 16 -23.08 2.52 -13.49
CA SER A 16 -24.11 3.49 -13.10
C SER A 16 -23.82 4.87 -13.68
N SER A 17 -24.79 5.40 -14.42
CA SER A 17 -24.73 6.72 -15.09
C SER A 17 -25.30 7.86 -14.25
N ARG A 18 -25.45 7.66 -12.93
CA ARG A 18 -26.00 8.70 -12.04
C ARG A 18 -25.09 9.94 -12.00
N ALA A 19 -25.71 11.12 -11.85
CA ALA A 19 -25.01 12.40 -11.88
C ALA A 19 -24.30 12.76 -10.57
N GLY A 20 -24.69 12.14 -9.45
CA GLY A 20 -24.11 12.39 -8.11
C GLY A 20 -24.14 11.17 -7.23
N PHE A 21 -23.36 11.19 -6.15
CA PHE A 21 -23.17 10.04 -5.24
C PHE A 21 -23.40 10.38 -3.77
N ASP A 22 -23.72 11.62 -3.41
CA ASP A 22 -23.81 12.10 -2.01
C ASP A 22 -24.82 11.33 -1.16
N ASP A 23 -25.84 10.75 -1.78
CA ASP A 23 -26.85 9.91 -1.13
C ASP A 23 -26.45 8.42 -1.02
N THR A 24 -25.23 8.06 -1.46
CA THR A 24 -24.71 6.69 -1.45
C THR A 24 -23.65 6.46 -0.36
N PHE A 25 -23.39 7.43 0.45
CA PHE A 25 -22.52 7.29 1.62
C PHE A 25 -22.97 8.18 2.76
N HIS A 26 -22.68 7.77 3.98
CA HIS A 26 -23.06 8.51 5.19
C HIS A 26 -21.99 8.38 6.27
N GLU A 27 -21.85 9.44 7.07
CA GLU A 27 -20.94 9.46 8.21
C GLU A 27 -21.47 8.56 9.33
N VAL A 28 -20.56 7.84 9.99
CA VAL A 28 -20.87 7.05 11.18
C VAL A 28 -19.90 7.38 12.29
N ASP A 29 -20.35 7.22 13.53
CA ASP A 29 -19.47 7.34 14.69
C ASP A 29 -18.51 6.15 14.71
N SER A 30 -17.21 6.43 14.57
CA SER A 30 -16.16 5.41 14.54
C SER A 30 -16.00 4.66 15.87
N SER A 31 -16.59 5.14 16.96
CA SER A 31 -16.61 4.48 18.28
C SER A 31 -17.76 3.47 18.43
N GLU A 32 -18.74 3.50 17.54
CA GLU A 32 -19.91 2.64 17.58
C GLU A 32 -19.80 1.46 16.60
N PRO A 33 -20.45 0.32 16.90
CA PRO A 33 -20.47 -0.83 16.00
C PRO A 33 -21.17 -0.50 14.68
N ALA A 34 -20.43 -0.58 13.57
CA ALA A 34 -20.94 -0.26 12.23
C ALA A 34 -21.01 -1.47 11.30
N LEU A 35 -20.19 -2.50 11.53
CA LEU A 35 -20.16 -3.71 10.71
C LEU A 35 -20.88 -4.87 11.41
N ARG A 36 -21.49 -5.74 10.59
CA ARG A 36 -22.16 -6.94 11.10
C ARG A 36 -21.14 -8.01 11.48
N VAL A 37 -21.44 -8.83 12.49
CA VAL A 37 -20.57 -9.94 12.92
C VAL A 37 -20.34 -10.96 11.80
N ALA A 38 -21.33 -11.17 10.92
CA ALA A 38 -21.25 -12.09 9.78
C ALA A 38 -20.51 -11.50 8.54
N GLU A 39 -19.87 -10.33 8.69
CA GLU A 39 -19.11 -9.66 7.64
C GLU A 39 -17.85 -10.48 7.28
N LEU A 40 -17.69 -10.82 6.00
CA LEU A 40 -16.58 -11.64 5.52
C LEU A 40 -15.22 -10.96 5.64
N SER A 41 -15.17 -9.64 5.62
CA SER A 41 -13.94 -8.89 5.91
C SER A 41 -13.38 -9.20 7.30
N THR A 42 -14.26 -9.36 8.29
CA THR A 42 -13.86 -9.64 9.67
C THR A 42 -13.65 -11.12 9.94
N GLN A 43 -14.42 -12.01 9.30
CA GLN A 43 -14.36 -13.46 9.53
C GLN A 43 -13.29 -14.15 8.70
N ARG A 44 -13.06 -13.72 7.47
CA ARG A 44 -12.23 -14.40 6.47
C ARG A 44 -11.12 -13.51 5.88
N GLY A 45 -11.20 -12.18 6.09
CA GLY A 45 -10.36 -11.24 5.35
C GLY A 45 -10.71 -11.19 3.85
N ASP A 46 -11.95 -11.55 3.48
CA ASP A 46 -12.40 -11.58 2.07
C ASP A 46 -12.86 -10.20 1.64
N GLY A 47 -11.89 -9.46 1.14
CA GLY A 47 -12.04 -8.08 0.68
C GLY A 47 -10.69 -7.48 0.34
N ILE A 48 -10.72 -6.27 -0.16
CA ILE A 48 -9.57 -5.50 -0.63
C ILE A 48 -9.57 -4.12 0.01
N PHE A 49 -8.40 -3.48 0.02
CA PHE A 49 -8.30 -2.12 0.54
C PHE A 49 -7.21 -1.33 -0.17
N GLU A 50 -7.32 -0.01 -0.06
CA GLU A 50 -6.25 0.93 -0.36
C GLU A 50 -5.99 1.83 0.84
N THR A 51 -4.80 2.43 0.89
CA THR A 51 -4.48 3.42 1.90
C THR A 51 -3.76 4.57 1.22
N LEU A 52 -4.44 5.71 1.17
CA LEU A 52 -3.91 6.95 0.63
C LEU A 52 -3.30 7.79 1.77
N SER A 53 -2.27 8.56 1.47
CA SER A 53 -1.87 9.67 2.32
C SER A 53 -2.75 10.89 2.04
N VAL A 54 -3.07 11.65 3.08
CA VAL A 54 -3.62 12.99 2.94
C VAL A 54 -2.65 13.93 3.65
N VAL A 55 -2.01 14.81 2.90
CA VAL A 55 -1.01 15.75 3.41
C VAL A 55 -1.54 17.17 3.28
N ASN A 56 -1.67 17.87 4.39
CA ASN A 56 -2.18 19.23 4.45
C ASN A 56 -3.47 19.43 3.64
N GLY A 57 -4.43 18.51 3.81
CA GLY A 57 -5.73 18.51 3.13
C GLY A 57 -5.71 18.00 1.68
N HIS A 58 -4.57 17.57 1.14
CA HIS A 58 -4.46 17.06 -0.22
C HIS A 58 -4.34 15.53 -0.21
N PRO A 59 -5.32 14.77 -0.73
CA PRO A 59 -5.21 13.32 -0.89
C PRO A 59 -4.23 13.04 -2.03
N GLN A 60 -3.28 12.14 -1.78
CA GLN A 60 -2.21 11.83 -2.74
C GLN A 60 -2.53 10.60 -3.58
N GLU A 61 -2.20 10.65 -4.86
CA GLU A 61 -2.28 9.50 -5.78
C GLU A 61 -3.67 8.87 -5.88
N VAL A 62 -4.75 9.68 -5.85
CA VAL A 62 -6.13 9.17 -5.84
C VAL A 62 -6.38 8.23 -7.01
N GLU A 63 -6.03 8.62 -8.23
CA GLU A 63 -6.27 7.81 -9.44
C GLU A 63 -5.46 6.50 -9.46
N PRO A 64 -4.15 6.49 -9.17
CA PRO A 64 -3.38 5.26 -9.01
C PRO A 64 -3.99 4.30 -7.97
N HIS A 65 -4.46 4.81 -6.83
CA HIS A 65 -5.11 3.99 -5.80
C HIS A 65 -6.45 3.42 -6.25
N ILE A 66 -7.31 4.20 -6.90
CA ILE A 66 -8.60 3.73 -7.44
C ILE A 66 -8.37 2.66 -8.53
N ASN A 67 -7.42 2.89 -9.44
CA ASN A 67 -7.06 1.92 -10.47
C ASN A 67 -6.57 0.60 -9.83
N ARG A 68 -5.76 0.66 -8.79
CA ARG A 68 -5.27 -0.52 -8.09
C ARG A 68 -6.36 -1.22 -7.29
N LEU A 69 -7.30 -0.48 -6.69
CA LEU A 69 -8.51 -1.04 -6.07
C LEU A 69 -9.31 -1.86 -7.07
N ARG A 70 -9.55 -1.31 -8.28
CA ARG A 70 -10.23 -2.02 -9.38
C ARG A 70 -9.49 -3.29 -9.78
N ASN A 71 -8.17 -3.22 -9.94
CA ASN A 71 -7.36 -4.39 -10.30
C ASN A 71 -7.41 -5.47 -9.20
N SER A 72 -7.32 -5.07 -7.93
CA SER A 72 -7.46 -5.98 -6.79
C SER A 72 -8.88 -6.61 -6.75
N ALA A 73 -9.93 -5.83 -7.06
CA ALA A 73 -11.29 -6.36 -7.16
C ALA A 73 -11.40 -7.44 -8.23
N ALA A 74 -10.79 -7.21 -9.41
CA ALA A 74 -10.79 -8.20 -10.50
C ALA A 74 -10.07 -9.50 -10.09
N ILE A 75 -8.89 -9.40 -9.47
CA ILE A 75 -8.13 -10.58 -8.99
C ILE A 75 -8.92 -11.37 -7.94
N CYS A 76 -9.64 -10.67 -7.04
CA CYS A 76 -10.43 -11.28 -5.96
C CYS A 76 -11.85 -11.64 -6.38
N GLU A 77 -12.22 -11.48 -7.66
CA GLU A 77 -13.60 -11.71 -8.15
C GLU A 77 -14.66 -10.97 -7.31
N LEU A 78 -14.34 -9.77 -6.88
CA LEU A 78 -15.26 -8.84 -6.24
C LEU A 78 -16.00 -8.02 -7.31
N PRO A 79 -17.18 -7.46 -7.00
CA PRO A 79 -17.83 -6.50 -7.89
C PRO A 79 -16.90 -5.36 -8.25
N VAL A 80 -16.88 -4.98 -9.53
CA VAL A 80 -16.06 -3.87 -10.02
C VAL A 80 -16.51 -2.59 -9.32
N PRO A 81 -15.60 -1.87 -8.62
CA PRO A 81 -15.95 -0.64 -7.92
C PRO A 81 -16.34 0.47 -8.92
N ASN A 82 -17.38 1.25 -8.59
CA ASN A 82 -17.69 2.46 -9.32
C ASN A 82 -16.67 3.55 -8.96
N GLU A 83 -15.75 3.83 -9.87
CA GLU A 83 -14.64 4.75 -9.62
C GLU A 83 -15.11 6.18 -9.29
N ASN A 84 -16.20 6.65 -9.90
CA ASN A 84 -16.73 7.99 -9.65
C ASN A 84 -17.33 8.09 -8.24
N GLN A 85 -17.96 7.01 -7.76
CA GLN A 85 -18.43 6.96 -6.37
C GLN A 85 -17.27 7.06 -5.39
N TRP A 86 -16.16 6.33 -5.62
CA TRP A 86 -14.98 6.40 -4.76
C TRP A 86 -14.32 7.77 -4.79
N ARG A 87 -14.22 8.41 -5.98
CA ARG A 87 -13.72 9.80 -6.10
C ARG A 87 -14.59 10.75 -5.28
N ALA A 88 -15.91 10.64 -5.40
CA ALA A 88 -16.85 11.48 -4.64
C ALA A 88 -16.73 11.27 -3.13
N ALA A 89 -16.65 10.01 -2.66
CA ALA A 89 -16.50 9.68 -1.26
C ALA A 89 -15.17 10.18 -0.67
N ILE A 90 -14.06 10.04 -1.41
CA ILE A 90 -12.75 10.57 -1.02
C ILE A 90 -12.80 12.10 -0.94
N ALA A 91 -13.30 12.77 -1.99
CA ALA A 91 -13.42 14.22 -2.01
C ALA A 91 -14.29 14.74 -0.87
N TYR A 92 -15.43 14.12 -0.61
CA TYR A 92 -16.28 14.46 0.53
C TYR A 92 -15.54 14.30 1.86
N ALA A 93 -14.88 13.14 2.08
CA ALA A 93 -14.13 12.90 3.31
C ALA A 93 -13.05 13.96 3.53
N VAL A 94 -12.27 14.30 2.51
CA VAL A 94 -11.19 15.31 2.61
C VAL A 94 -11.71 16.66 3.09
N THR A 95 -12.92 17.08 2.69
CA THR A 95 -13.52 18.34 3.20
C THR A 95 -13.85 18.29 4.71
N ARG A 96 -13.91 17.08 5.28
CA ARG A 96 -14.24 16.83 6.71
C ARG A 96 -12.99 16.57 7.56
N LEU A 97 -11.82 16.40 6.94
CA LEU A 97 -10.58 16.07 7.63
C LEU A 97 -9.80 17.32 8.06
N PRO A 98 -8.91 17.23 9.05
CA PRO A 98 -7.93 18.28 9.35
C PRO A 98 -7.16 18.69 8.08
N GLN A 99 -7.01 19.99 7.90
CA GLN A 99 -6.33 20.57 6.73
C GLN A 99 -4.82 20.76 6.95
N GLU A 100 -4.29 20.32 8.07
CA GLU A 100 -2.87 20.34 8.40
C GLU A 100 -2.39 18.96 8.86
N GLY A 101 -1.12 18.65 8.57
CA GLY A 101 -0.47 17.41 8.98
C GLY A 101 -0.66 16.26 8.00
N GLU A 102 -0.29 15.07 8.46
CA GLU A 102 -0.34 13.84 7.67
C GLU A 102 -1.42 12.91 8.21
N LEU A 103 -2.28 12.40 7.33
CA LEU A 103 -3.36 11.46 7.66
C LEU A 103 -3.24 10.22 6.79
N ALA A 104 -3.78 9.12 7.30
CA ALA A 104 -3.98 7.88 6.56
C ALA A 104 -5.47 7.71 6.25
N LEU A 105 -5.82 7.65 4.98
CA LEU A 105 -7.17 7.43 4.48
C LEU A 105 -7.26 6.02 3.90
N LYS A 106 -7.91 5.12 4.59
CA LYS A 106 -8.15 3.76 4.12
C LYS A 106 -9.52 3.66 3.46
N ILE A 107 -9.57 3.08 2.26
CA ILE A 107 -10.79 2.70 1.57
C ILE A 107 -10.85 1.17 1.47
N VAL A 108 -12.02 0.60 1.72
CA VAL A 108 -12.21 -0.86 1.82
C VAL A 108 -13.45 -1.27 1.03
N LEU A 109 -13.30 -2.34 0.26
CA LEU A 109 -14.40 -3.05 -0.39
C LEU A 109 -14.32 -4.53 0.00
N SER A 110 -15.34 -5.02 0.68
CA SER A 110 -15.49 -6.40 1.13
C SER A 110 -16.54 -7.14 0.32
N ARG A 111 -16.47 -8.47 0.27
CA ARG A 111 -17.54 -9.29 -0.32
C ARG A 111 -18.88 -9.12 0.40
N GLY A 112 -18.90 -8.58 1.61
CA GLY A 112 -20.09 -8.34 2.39
C GLY A 112 -20.38 -9.44 3.42
N VAL A 113 -21.62 -9.52 3.84
CA VAL A 113 -22.10 -10.55 4.76
C VAL A 113 -22.21 -11.88 4.01
N GLU A 114 -21.80 -12.98 4.65
CA GLU A 114 -21.88 -14.33 4.06
C GLU A 114 -23.31 -14.63 3.56
N ALA A 115 -23.42 -15.03 2.29
CA ALA A 115 -24.69 -15.21 1.57
C ALA A 115 -25.57 -13.93 1.50
N GLY A 116 -25.01 -12.76 1.78
CA GLY A 116 -25.70 -11.49 1.66
C GLY A 116 -25.85 -11.02 0.21
N PRO A 117 -26.75 -10.07 -0.06
CA PRO A 117 -27.09 -9.65 -1.42
C PRO A 117 -26.09 -8.64 -2.01
N ALA A 118 -25.21 -8.02 -1.21
CA ALA A 118 -24.40 -6.90 -1.63
C ALA A 118 -23.03 -6.86 -0.92
N PRO A 119 -22.01 -6.29 -1.58
CA PRO A 119 -20.73 -5.98 -0.95
C PRO A 119 -20.89 -4.92 0.15
N THR A 120 -19.93 -4.87 1.06
CA THR A 120 -19.82 -3.80 2.08
C THR A 120 -18.62 -2.93 1.74
N ALA A 121 -18.79 -1.62 1.85
CA ALA A 121 -17.72 -0.67 1.56
C ALA A 121 -17.68 0.46 2.60
N TRP A 122 -16.46 0.93 2.88
CA TRP A 122 -16.28 2.06 3.80
C TRP A 122 -14.95 2.77 3.54
N LEU A 123 -14.90 3.98 4.08
CA LEU A 123 -13.71 4.81 4.14
C LEU A 123 -13.43 5.12 5.61
N HIS A 124 -12.17 5.07 6.03
CA HIS A 124 -11.76 5.36 7.40
C HIS A 124 -10.48 6.17 7.41
N ALA A 125 -10.52 7.36 8.04
CA ALA A 125 -9.38 8.26 8.16
C ALA A 125 -8.90 8.35 9.60
N THR A 126 -7.59 8.30 9.77
CA THR A 126 -6.90 8.45 11.06
C THR A 126 -5.70 9.39 10.92
N ALA A 127 -5.19 9.89 12.04
CA ALA A 127 -3.86 10.49 12.03
C ALA A 127 -2.84 9.46 11.54
N ALA A 128 -1.92 9.87 10.67
CA ALA A 128 -0.79 9.01 10.32
C ALA A 128 0.10 8.82 11.55
N PRO A 129 0.70 7.63 11.73
CA PRO A 129 1.75 7.47 12.73
C PRO A 129 2.90 8.44 12.47
N ASP A 130 3.61 8.86 13.51
CA ASP A 130 4.79 9.70 13.34
C ASP A 130 5.94 8.90 12.72
N TYR A 131 6.17 9.09 11.44
CA TYR A 131 7.25 8.46 10.68
C TYR A 131 8.48 9.34 10.50
N ARG A 132 8.56 10.54 11.10
CA ARG A 132 9.68 11.46 10.90
C ARG A 132 11.01 10.82 11.28
N GLY A 133 11.09 10.22 12.47
CA GLY A 133 12.32 9.53 12.91
C GLY A 133 12.72 8.36 12.00
N VAL A 134 11.75 7.58 11.52
CA VAL A 134 12.02 6.45 10.62
C VAL A 134 12.47 6.93 9.24
N ARG A 135 11.89 8.01 8.72
CA ARG A 135 12.31 8.63 7.45
C ARG A 135 13.72 9.22 7.54
N GLU A 136 14.13 9.72 8.71
CA GLU A 136 15.44 10.31 8.94
C GLU A 136 16.51 9.24 9.17
N HIS A 137 16.24 8.26 10.03
CA HIS A 137 17.26 7.32 10.48
C HIS A 137 17.26 5.98 9.74
N GLY A 138 16.20 5.69 8.98
CA GLY A 138 16.05 4.42 8.27
C GLY A 138 15.57 3.28 9.17
N VAL A 139 15.59 2.07 8.61
CA VAL A 139 15.14 0.83 9.24
C VAL A 139 16.14 -0.30 9.05
N ARG A 140 16.23 -1.17 10.05
CA ARG A 140 16.92 -2.45 9.96
C ARG A 140 15.93 -3.47 9.41
N ILE A 141 16.35 -4.23 8.42
CA ILE A 141 15.52 -5.28 7.83
C ILE A 141 16.17 -6.65 7.93
N VAL A 142 15.33 -7.68 7.87
CA VAL A 142 15.73 -9.07 7.63
C VAL A 142 15.05 -9.58 6.39
N THR A 143 15.70 -10.49 5.65
CA THR A 143 15.06 -11.22 4.58
C THR A 143 14.26 -12.40 5.13
N LEU A 144 13.05 -12.62 4.62
CA LEU A 144 12.22 -13.76 4.97
C LEU A 144 11.76 -14.49 3.71
N ASP A 145 12.00 -15.79 3.65
CA ASP A 145 11.49 -16.64 2.59
C ASP A 145 9.95 -16.66 2.63
N ARG A 146 9.32 -16.27 1.51
CA ARG A 146 7.87 -16.26 1.34
C ARG A 146 7.28 -17.67 1.15
N GLY A 147 8.14 -18.65 0.86
CA GLY A 147 7.76 -20.04 0.63
C GLY A 147 7.34 -20.35 -0.81
N TYR A 148 7.52 -19.44 -1.74
CA TYR A 148 7.15 -19.60 -3.14
C TYR A 148 8.33 -19.30 -4.08
N PRO A 149 8.44 -20.02 -5.22
CA PRO A 149 9.33 -19.62 -6.30
C PRO A 149 8.72 -18.47 -7.13
N ARG A 150 9.52 -17.85 -7.97
CA ARG A 150 9.01 -16.96 -9.03
C ARG A 150 7.99 -17.67 -9.91
N GLY A 151 7.07 -16.93 -10.53
CA GLY A 151 6.02 -17.49 -11.39
C GLY A 151 4.94 -18.27 -10.65
N VAL A 152 4.89 -18.20 -9.31
CA VAL A 152 3.84 -18.86 -8.52
C VAL A 152 2.46 -18.28 -8.81
N ALA A 153 2.35 -16.98 -9.07
CA ALA A 153 1.07 -16.30 -9.33
C ALA A 153 0.34 -16.90 -10.56
N GLU A 154 1.08 -17.24 -11.61
CA GLU A 154 0.50 -17.85 -12.82
C GLU A 154 0.03 -19.28 -12.58
N ARG A 155 0.71 -20.03 -11.71
CA ARG A 155 0.41 -21.44 -11.42
C ARG A 155 -0.63 -21.61 -10.33
N ALA A 156 -0.77 -20.64 -9.45
CA ALA A 156 -1.63 -20.69 -8.28
C ALA A 156 -2.41 -19.37 -8.10
N PRO A 157 -3.29 -18.99 -9.05
CA PRO A 157 -4.01 -17.73 -9.02
C PRO A 157 -4.89 -17.56 -7.76
N TRP A 158 -5.31 -18.66 -7.13
CA TRP A 158 -6.06 -18.64 -5.87
C TRP A 158 -5.26 -18.10 -4.67
N LEU A 159 -3.96 -17.90 -4.77
CA LEU A 159 -3.15 -17.21 -3.76
C LEU A 159 -3.38 -15.70 -3.77
N LEU A 160 -4.08 -15.16 -4.78
CA LEU A 160 -4.47 -13.76 -4.91
C LEU A 160 -3.27 -12.79 -4.81
N MET A 161 -2.09 -13.26 -5.26
CA MET A 161 -0.87 -12.45 -5.23
C MET A 161 -1.02 -11.25 -6.17
N GLY A 162 -0.43 -10.13 -5.79
CA GLY A 162 -0.61 -8.87 -6.52
C GLY A 162 -1.91 -8.11 -6.19
N ALA A 163 -2.86 -8.71 -5.47
CA ALA A 163 -4.01 -8.01 -4.93
C ALA A 163 -3.76 -7.48 -3.51
N LYS A 164 -4.29 -6.29 -3.22
CA LYS A 164 -4.22 -5.70 -1.88
C LYS A 164 -5.40 -6.16 -1.03
N THR A 165 -5.33 -7.40 -0.53
CA THR A 165 -6.41 -8.06 0.20
C THR A 165 -6.42 -7.72 1.69
N LEU A 166 -7.55 -7.92 2.36
CA LEU A 166 -7.67 -7.83 3.81
C LEU A 166 -7.04 -9.02 4.56
N SER A 167 -6.67 -10.09 3.87
CA SER A 167 -6.02 -11.29 4.44
C SER A 167 -4.56 -11.01 4.85
N TYR A 168 -4.36 -10.08 5.76
CA TYR A 168 -3.04 -9.53 6.12
C TYR A 168 -2.32 -10.28 7.24
N ALA A 169 -2.88 -11.39 7.73
CA ALA A 169 -2.32 -12.12 8.88
C ALA A 169 -0.87 -12.56 8.67
N VAL A 170 -0.51 -13.02 7.47
CA VAL A 170 0.86 -13.43 7.13
C VAL A 170 1.81 -12.25 7.13
N ASN A 171 1.40 -11.12 6.55
CA ASN A 171 2.20 -9.88 6.52
C ASN A 171 2.46 -9.37 7.96
N MET A 172 1.45 -9.37 8.82
CA MET A 172 1.60 -8.99 10.22
C MET A 172 2.44 -9.99 11.02
N ALA A 173 2.39 -11.29 10.68
CA ALA A 173 3.26 -12.29 11.28
C ALA A 173 4.72 -12.06 10.90
N ALA A 174 5.00 -11.71 9.65
CA ALA A 174 6.34 -11.39 9.16
C ALA A 174 6.95 -10.18 9.90
N LEU A 175 6.17 -9.12 10.14
CA LEU A 175 6.62 -7.97 10.94
C LEU A 175 6.94 -8.36 12.39
N ARG A 176 6.14 -9.25 12.98
CA ARG A 176 6.44 -9.77 14.33
C ARG A 176 7.71 -10.63 14.33
N GLU A 177 7.95 -11.40 13.26
CA GLU A 177 9.17 -12.19 13.11
C GLU A 177 10.40 -11.30 12.93
N ALA A 178 10.32 -10.26 12.10
CA ALA A 178 11.38 -9.27 11.96
C ALA A 178 11.76 -8.68 13.34
N LYS A 179 10.76 -8.29 14.12
CA LYS A 179 10.97 -7.77 15.48
C LYS A 179 11.65 -8.78 16.40
N ARG A 180 11.27 -10.08 16.36
CA ARG A 180 11.94 -11.15 17.13
C ARG A 180 13.42 -11.30 16.74
N ARG A 181 13.76 -11.04 15.47
CA ARG A 181 15.14 -11.06 14.96
C ARG A 181 15.89 -9.74 15.18
N GLY A 182 15.31 -8.78 15.90
CA GLY A 182 15.94 -7.50 16.20
C GLY A 182 15.89 -6.48 15.04
N ALA A 183 15.06 -6.73 14.02
CA ALA A 183 14.82 -5.82 12.90
C ALA A 183 13.52 -5.05 13.06
N ASP A 184 13.38 -3.97 12.30
CA ASP A 184 12.22 -3.08 12.32
C ASP A 184 11.18 -3.46 11.24
N ASP A 185 11.67 -4.05 10.13
CA ASP A 185 10.84 -4.48 9.00
C ASP A 185 11.50 -5.69 8.29
N THR A 186 10.89 -6.15 7.20
CA THR A 186 11.39 -7.29 6.42
C THR A 186 11.17 -7.10 4.93
N ILE A 187 12.00 -7.76 4.14
CA ILE A 187 11.79 -7.97 2.70
C ILE A 187 11.52 -9.46 2.49
N PHE A 188 10.40 -9.77 1.85
CA PHE A 188 10.13 -11.12 1.38
C PHE A 188 11.02 -11.46 0.19
N VAL A 189 11.51 -12.68 0.20
CA VAL A 189 12.25 -13.27 -0.92
C VAL A 189 11.59 -14.57 -1.38
N THR A 190 11.74 -14.91 -2.64
CA THR A 190 11.30 -16.20 -3.15
C THR A 190 12.24 -17.31 -2.70
N ASN A 191 11.76 -18.56 -2.65
CA ASN A 191 12.60 -19.71 -2.27
C ASN A 191 13.69 -20.06 -3.32
N ASP A 192 13.61 -19.47 -4.53
CA ASP A 192 14.66 -19.51 -5.56
C ASP A 192 15.55 -18.25 -5.59
N GLY A 193 15.50 -17.43 -4.50
CA GLY A 193 16.50 -16.40 -4.20
C GLY A 193 16.30 -15.04 -4.85
N PHE A 194 15.05 -14.60 -5.08
CA PHE A 194 14.74 -13.27 -5.64
C PHE A 194 13.93 -12.41 -4.68
N VAL A 195 14.22 -11.13 -4.73
CA VAL A 195 13.53 -10.10 -3.94
C VAL A 195 12.08 -9.97 -4.41
N MET A 196 11.17 -9.86 -3.46
CA MET A 196 9.76 -9.57 -3.70
C MET A 196 9.42 -8.15 -3.23
N GLU A 197 8.73 -8.05 -2.12
CA GLU A 197 8.26 -6.79 -1.51
C GLU A 197 8.35 -6.88 0.01
N GLY A 198 8.18 -5.78 0.71
CA GLY A 198 7.94 -5.79 2.15
C GLY A 198 6.47 -6.11 2.47
N PRO A 199 6.13 -6.45 3.72
CA PRO A 199 4.75 -6.73 4.14
C PRO A 199 3.76 -5.59 3.85
N THR A 200 4.23 -4.35 3.85
CA THR A 200 3.41 -3.14 3.66
C THR A 200 4.06 -2.12 2.70
N SER A 201 5.10 -2.51 1.97
CA SER A 201 5.92 -1.59 1.16
C SER A 201 6.49 -2.28 -0.07
N SER A 202 6.76 -1.49 -1.11
CA SER A 202 7.59 -1.91 -2.23
C SER A 202 9.07 -1.70 -1.91
N VAL A 203 9.94 -2.40 -2.65
CA VAL A 203 11.40 -2.30 -2.54
C VAL A 203 11.94 -1.52 -3.74
N ILE A 204 12.84 -0.58 -3.49
CA ILE A 204 13.68 0.06 -4.51
C ILE A 204 15.12 -0.12 -4.06
N ILE A 205 16.00 -0.56 -4.95
CA ILE A 205 17.46 -0.54 -4.74
C ILE A 205 18.13 0.42 -5.72
N HIS A 206 19.29 0.96 -5.33
CA HIS A 206 20.22 1.61 -6.25
C HIS A 206 21.44 0.70 -6.41
N SER A 207 21.76 0.32 -7.63
CA SER A 207 22.85 -0.61 -7.93
C SER A 207 23.49 -0.23 -9.26
N GLY A 208 24.80 0.04 -9.24
CA GLY A 208 25.55 0.38 -10.43
C GLY A 208 25.02 1.59 -11.24
N GLY A 209 24.48 2.60 -10.56
CA GLY A 209 23.92 3.81 -11.18
C GLY A 209 22.53 3.63 -11.78
N VAL A 210 21.79 2.60 -11.37
CA VAL A 210 20.42 2.33 -11.80
C VAL A 210 19.52 2.12 -10.58
N TYR A 211 18.34 2.72 -10.56
CA TYR A 211 17.30 2.42 -9.60
C TYR A 211 16.46 1.25 -10.08
N VAL A 212 16.38 0.21 -9.28
CA VAL A 212 15.72 -1.05 -9.66
C VAL A 212 14.62 -1.38 -8.66
N THR A 213 13.50 -1.86 -9.15
CA THR A 213 12.44 -2.47 -8.34
C THR A 213 12.07 -3.83 -8.94
N PRO A 214 11.63 -4.80 -8.14
CA PRO A 214 11.13 -6.06 -8.68
C PRO A 214 10.00 -5.81 -9.70
N ALA A 215 10.06 -6.52 -10.84
CA ALA A 215 9.04 -6.38 -11.87
C ALA A 215 7.66 -6.81 -11.34
N PRO A 216 6.57 -6.09 -11.65
CA PRO A 216 5.23 -6.46 -11.23
C PRO A 216 4.73 -7.69 -12.03
N SER A 217 5.24 -8.85 -11.68
CA SER A 217 4.98 -10.16 -12.33
C SER A 217 3.70 -10.85 -11.82
N GLY A 218 2.78 -10.12 -11.17
CA GLY A 218 1.60 -10.70 -10.52
C GLY A 218 1.88 -11.34 -9.16
N ALA A 219 3.16 -11.49 -8.76
CA ALA A 219 3.53 -12.05 -7.45
C ALA A 219 3.72 -10.99 -6.36
N ILE A 220 3.76 -9.72 -6.72
CA ILE A 220 3.90 -8.58 -5.82
C ILE A 220 2.89 -7.49 -6.16
N LEU A 221 2.61 -6.62 -5.20
CA LEU A 221 1.77 -5.46 -5.42
C LEU A 221 2.55 -4.38 -6.18
N HIS A 222 1.98 -3.85 -7.28
CA HIS A 222 2.55 -2.69 -7.96
C HIS A 222 2.30 -1.42 -7.14
N GLY A 223 3.30 -0.99 -6.36
CA GLY A 223 3.17 0.11 -5.40
C GLY A 223 2.97 1.47 -6.09
N THR A 224 1.96 2.25 -5.69
CA THR A 224 1.73 3.60 -6.24
C THR A 224 2.90 4.51 -5.94
N THR A 225 3.37 4.57 -4.70
CA THR A 225 4.53 5.38 -4.29
C THR A 225 5.81 4.98 -5.02
N GLN A 226 6.01 3.69 -5.28
CA GLN A 226 7.15 3.22 -6.08
C GLN A 226 7.05 3.74 -7.51
N GLN A 227 5.87 3.71 -8.13
CA GLN A 227 5.64 4.23 -9.48
C GLN A 227 5.94 5.74 -9.53
N SER A 228 5.40 6.52 -8.59
CA SER A 228 5.64 7.95 -8.50
C SER A 228 7.12 8.31 -8.34
N LEU A 229 7.86 7.55 -7.54
CA LEU A 229 9.30 7.76 -7.42
C LEU A 229 10.05 7.41 -8.69
N PHE A 230 9.61 6.40 -9.45
CA PHE A 230 10.22 6.07 -10.74
C PHE A 230 9.92 7.13 -11.81
N GLU A 231 8.72 7.69 -11.82
CA GLU A 231 8.40 8.86 -12.67
C GLU A 231 9.26 10.06 -12.31
N TYR A 232 9.39 10.36 -11.02
CA TYR A 232 10.29 11.43 -10.53
C TYR A 232 11.74 11.19 -10.94
N LEU A 233 12.29 10.00 -10.71
CA LEU A 233 13.66 9.65 -11.06
C LEU A 233 13.90 9.79 -12.56
N HIS A 234 12.99 9.28 -13.38
CA HIS A 234 13.07 9.42 -14.83
C HIS A 234 13.03 10.91 -15.26
N ALA A 235 12.16 11.72 -14.63
CA ALA A 235 12.05 13.15 -14.94
C ALA A 235 13.34 13.95 -14.62
N VAL A 236 14.12 13.51 -13.61
CA VAL A 236 15.40 14.11 -13.27
C VAL A 236 16.59 13.46 -13.99
N GLY A 237 16.34 12.58 -14.96
CA GLY A 237 17.36 11.99 -15.81
C GLY A 237 18.06 10.74 -15.25
N GLU A 238 17.54 10.16 -14.17
CA GLU A 238 18.05 8.93 -13.58
C GLU A 238 17.56 7.70 -14.34
N ARG A 239 18.33 6.63 -14.31
CA ARG A 239 17.96 5.36 -14.92
C ARG A 239 17.13 4.54 -13.96
N VAL A 240 15.98 4.02 -14.42
CA VAL A 240 15.06 3.17 -13.67
C VAL A 240 14.78 1.87 -14.41
N GLU A 241 14.70 0.76 -13.70
CA GLU A 241 14.42 -0.54 -14.28
C GLU A 241 13.43 -1.36 -13.42
N TYR A 242 12.49 -2.03 -14.09
CA TYR A 242 11.64 -3.06 -13.52
C TYR A 242 12.18 -4.43 -13.95
N ARG A 243 12.78 -5.15 -13.04
CA ARG A 243 13.34 -6.49 -13.30
C ARG A 243 13.46 -7.31 -12.03
N ASP A 244 13.78 -8.58 -12.18
CA ASP A 244 14.15 -9.42 -11.06
C ASP A 244 15.45 -8.90 -10.40
N ILE A 245 15.47 -8.96 -9.08
CA ILE A 245 16.61 -8.61 -8.22
C ILE A 245 16.96 -9.86 -7.43
N SER A 246 18.19 -10.37 -7.56
CA SER A 246 18.64 -11.47 -6.71
C SER A 246 18.93 -10.98 -5.28
N VAL A 247 18.87 -11.89 -4.30
CA VAL A 247 19.26 -11.57 -2.92
C VAL A 247 20.71 -11.10 -2.84
N ASP A 248 21.60 -11.66 -3.67
CA ASP A 248 23.01 -11.25 -3.69
C ASP A 248 23.16 -9.83 -4.27
N GLU A 249 22.37 -9.47 -5.27
CA GLU A 249 22.33 -8.09 -5.78
C GLU A 249 21.77 -7.13 -4.74
N LEU A 250 20.71 -7.48 -4.02
CA LEU A 250 20.23 -6.69 -2.88
C LEU A 250 21.33 -6.43 -1.87
N ARG A 251 22.11 -7.47 -1.49
CA ARG A 251 23.21 -7.36 -0.52
C ARG A 251 24.35 -6.49 -1.02
N ALA A 252 24.59 -6.45 -2.32
CA ALA A 252 25.65 -5.67 -2.96
C ALA A 252 25.21 -4.28 -3.42
N ALA A 253 23.95 -3.90 -3.20
CA ALA A 253 23.41 -2.62 -3.65
C ALA A 253 24.05 -1.42 -2.92
N ASP A 254 24.13 -0.29 -3.62
CA ASP A 254 24.68 0.97 -3.10
C ASP A 254 23.74 1.64 -2.10
N ALA A 255 22.42 1.39 -2.20
CA ALA A 255 21.39 1.79 -1.26
C ALA A 255 20.09 1.02 -1.50
N ALA A 256 19.20 0.97 -0.52
CA ALA A 256 17.87 0.39 -0.63
C ALA A 256 16.82 1.16 0.18
N TRP A 257 15.59 1.16 -0.32
CA TRP A 257 14.45 1.81 0.32
C TRP A 257 13.23 0.89 0.36
N LEU A 258 12.49 0.99 1.46
CA LEU A 258 11.11 0.54 1.54
C LEU A 258 10.19 1.75 1.33
N VAL A 259 9.26 1.65 0.38
CA VAL A 259 8.39 2.77 0.00
C VAL A 259 6.92 2.40 0.10
N SER A 260 6.10 3.31 0.65
CA SER A 260 4.65 3.14 0.79
C SER A 260 3.96 4.49 0.96
N SER A 261 2.64 4.56 0.71
CA SER A 261 1.91 5.82 0.61
C SER A 261 1.95 6.67 1.89
N VAL A 262 1.87 6.07 3.09
CA VAL A 262 1.81 6.84 4.35
C VAL A 262 3.20 6.98 5.01
N ARG A 263 4.01 5.92 4.99
CA ARG A 263 5.37 5.97 5.54
C ARG A 263 6.35 6.68 4.62
N LEU A 264 6.04 6.79 3.34
CA LEU A 264 6.84 7.34 2.25
C LEU A 264 8.13 6.52 2.01
N ALA A 265 9.24 7.16 1.69
CA ALA A 265 10.52 6.50 1.44
C ALA A 265 11.35 6.38 2.73
N VAL A 266 11.70 5.16 3.09
CA VAL A 266 12.53 4.86 4.25
C VAL A 266 13.72 4.05 3.80
N GLN A 267 14.94 4.56 4.05
CA GLN A 267 16.17 3.87 3.71
C GLN A 267 16.41 2.65 4.61
N VAL A 268 17.01 1.62 4.05
CA VAL A 268 17.53 0.48 4.80
C VAL A 268 18.90 0.84 5.34
N ASN A 269 19.13 0.71 6.64
CA ASN A 269 20.41 1.00 7.30
C ASN A 269 21.11 -0.25 7.83
N ALA A 270 20.41 -1.39 7.89
CA ALA A 270 21.00 -2.70 8.14
C ALA A 270 20.18 -3.79 7.45
N LEU A 271 20.86 -4.82 6.95
CA LEU A 271 20.29 -5.97 6.26
C LEU A 271 20.82 -7.28 6.86
N ASP A 272 19.91 -8.13 7.34
CA ASP A 272 20.22 -9.43 7.96
C ASP A 272 21.27 -9.34 9.11
N GLY A 273 21.25 -8.24 9.86
CA GLY A 273 22.15 -7.98 10.99
C GLY A 273 23.44 -7.22 10.64
N GLU A 274 23.75 -7.06 9.36
CA GLU A 274 24.93 -6.32 8.89
C GLU A 274 24.58 -4.87 8.53
N PRO A 275 25.47 -3.90 8.79
CA PRO A 275 25.29 -2.51 8.34
C PRO A 275 25.10 -2.46 6.83
N PHE A 276 24.19 -1.59 6.39
CA PHE A 276 23.86 -1.43 4.96
C PHE A 276 24.10 0.03 4.51
N PRO A 277 24.59 0.25 3.28
CA PRO A 277 24.84 1.60 2.78
C PRO A 277 23.57 2.45 2.73
N VAL A 278 23.69 3.73 3.07
CA VAL A 278 22.59 4.70 3.11
C VAL A 278 22.86 5.88 2.18
N ASP A 279 21.81 6.39 1.54
CA ASP A 279 21.83 7.64 0.79
C ASP A 279 20.81 8.63 1.37
N GLU A 280 21.26 9.36 2.40
CA GLU A 280 20.41 10.33 3.11
C GLU A 280 19.96 11.49 2.20
N VAL A 281 20.80 11.91 1.25
CA VAL A 281 20.48 13.00 0.33
C VAL A 281 19.32 12.59 -0.57
N ARG A 282 19.42 11.41 -1.16
CA ARG A 282 18.38 10.87 -2.01
C ARG A 282 17.08 10.59 -1.22
N THR A 283 17.20 10.05 -0.01
CA THR A 283 16.05 9.79 0.88
C THR A 283 15.29 11.07 1.20
N ARG A 284 16.00 12.16 1.53
CA ARG A 284 15.37 13.48 1.73
C ARG A 284 14.71 14.00 0.45
N GLY A 285 15.37 13.83 -0.71
CA GLY A 285 14.80 14.21 -2.01
C GLY A 285 13.49 13.47 -2.32
N PHE A 286 13.46 12.15 -2.13
CA PHE A 286 12.25 11.33 -2.29
C PHE A 286 11.12 11.80 -1.38
N ASN A 287 11.38 11.98 -0.10
CA ASN A 287 10.35 12.40 0.84
C ASN A 287 9.87 13.83 0.58
N SER A 288 10.76 14.75 0.18
CA SER A 288 10.37 16.10 -0.21
C SER A 288 9.46 16.11 -1.43
N PHE A 289 9.77 15.30 -2.45
CA PHE A 289 8.91 15.13 -3.62
C PHE A 289 7.53 14.56 -3.24
N LEU A 290 7.51 13.45 -2.48
CA LEU A 290 6.25 12.79 -2.11
C LEU A 290 5.35 13.67 -1.23
N LEU A 291 5.92 14.43 -0.29
CA LEU A 291 5.16 15.32 0.58
C LEU A 291 4.64 16.58 -0.13
N ALA A 292 5.28 16.99 -1.23
CA ALA A 292 4.88 18.16 -2.00
C ALA A 292 3.75 17.88 -3.02
N ARG A 293 3.38 16.63 -3.23
CA ARG A 293 2.33 16.25 -4.18
C ARG A 293 0.96 16.75 -3.73
N THR A 294 0.15 17.15 -4.72
CA THR A 294 -1.22 17.63 -4.53
C THR A 294 -2.24 16.94 -5.44
N ASP A 295 -1.82 15.84 -6.08
CA ASP A 295 -2.57 15.06 -7.08
C ASP A 295 -2.90 13.63 -6.61
#